data_7ed285281938bc6483bca631b81c6b0f
#
_entry.id   7ed285281938bc6483bca631b81c6b0f
#
_cell.length_a   1.000
_cell.length_b   1.000
_cell.length_c   1.000
_cell.angle_alpha   90.00
_cell.angle_beta   90.00
_cell.angle_gamma   90.00
#
_symmetry.space_group_name_H-M   'P 1'
#
loop_
_entity.id
_entity.type
_entity.pdbx_description
1 polymer ?
#
loop_
_entity_poly.entity_id
_entity_poly.type
_entity_poly.pdbx_seq_one_letter_code
_entity_poly.pdbx_strand_id
1 'polypeptide(L)'
;MTKKNRNTLLARTDDFRNAITLVFLLLFLASCDREYLPKPLGYNRLELPVHDYRGLPDTLPYTFEYSKHATLLRDTSSIRERYWIEIYYPSIKSNIHITYKRLRHNEKLLKEFMDDAYTLTAKHQIKAYAINEVITVTPSGKTAVIAELEGEVPSQFQFTMTDSTENFLRGALYFNTKVQNDSLAPAIEYMKRDMMHIINTLEWNSPG
;
A
#
# COMPACT_ATOMS: atom_id res chain seq x y z
N MET A 1 1.10 90.92 -6.33
CA MET A 1 0.42 89.61 -6.23
C MET A 1 1.37 88.59 -5.63
N THR A 2 1.10 88.15 -4.57
CA THR A 2 1.73 88.00 -3.31
C THR A 2 2.22 86.58 -3.08
N LYS A 3 3.45 86.46 -2.56
CA LYS A 3 4.18 85.26 -2.11
C LYS A 3 3.31 84.29 -1.25
N LYS A 4 2.24 84.77 -0.64
CA LYS A 4 1.33 84.02 0.23
C LYS A 4 0.48 83.01 -0.51
N ASN A 5 0.10 83.22 -1.78
CA ASN A 5 -0.77 82.28 -2.57
C ASN A 5 0.05 81.10 -3.13
N ARG A 6 1.36 81.24 -3.31
CA ARG A 6 2.20 80.13 -3.79
C ARG A 6 2.44 79.08 -2.72
N ASN A 7 2.58 79.47 -1.47
CA ASN A 7 2.84 78.53 -0.37
C ASN A 7 1.57 77.67 -0.02
N THR A 8 0.39 78.25 -0.17
CA THR A 8 -0.86 77.48 0.06
C THR A 8 -1.19 76.51 -1.06
N LEU A 9 -0.76 76.78 -2.30
CA LEU A 9 -0.90 75.81 -3.41
C LEU A 9 0.08 74.64 -3.27
N LEU A 10 1.31 74.93 -2.89
CA LEU A 10 2.34 73.89 -2.67
C LEU A 10 1.99 72.97 -1.46
N ALA A 11 1.49 73.52 -0.38
CA ALA A 11 1.06 72.74 0.78
C ALA A 11 -0.11 71.80 0.39
N ARG A 12 -1.04 72.26 -0.45
CA ARG A 12 -2.20 71.47 -0.90
C ARG A 12 -1.81 70.34 -1.85
N THR A 13 -0.76 70.49 -2.64
CA THR A 13 -0.25 69.43 -3.54
C THR A 13 0.55 68.41 -2.74
N ASP A 14 1.22 68.80 -1.68
CA ASP A 14 1.96 67.84 -0.81
C ASP A 14 0.96 67.00 0.03
N ASP A 15 -0.12 67.58 0.53
CA ASP A 15 -1.19 66.86 1.23
C ASP A 15 -1.87 65.85 0.32
N PHE A 16 -2.15 66.23 -0.94
CA PHE A 16 -2.74 65.33 -1.93
C PHE A 16 -1.81 64.17 -2.29
N ARG A 17 -0.51 64.43 -2.46
CA ARG A 17 0.49 63.42 -2.74
C ARG A 17 0.66 62.46 -1.56
N ASN A 18 0.66 62.98 -0.33
CA ASN A 18 0.74 62.17 0.87
C ASN A 18 -0.52 61.28 1.05
N ALA A 19 -1.69 61.81 0.74
CA ALA A 19 -2.93 61.02 0.75
C ALA A 19 -2.93 59.89 -0.27
N ILE A 20 -2.42 60.14 -1.49
CA ILE A 20 -2.27 59.07 -2.51
C ILE A 20 -1.30 58.01 -2.05
N THR A 21 -0.15 58.39 -1.49
CA THR A 21 0.86 57.49 -0.95
C THR A 21 0.29 56.63 0.17
N LEU A 22 -0.49 57.21 1.06
CA LEU A 22 -1.14 56.49 2.15
C LEU A 22 -2.18 55.46 1.63
N VAL A 23 -2.98 55.81 0.63
CA VAL A 23 -3.96 54.92 -0.01
C VAL A 23 -3.22 53.76 -0.71
N PHE A 24 -2.11 54.05 -1.41
CA PHE A 24 -1.29 52.99 -2.02
C PHE A 24 -0.70 52.03 -0.98
N LEU A 25 -0.22 52.57 0.14
CA LEU A 25 0.35 51.79 1.25
C LEU A 25 -0.75 50.90 1.89
N LEU A 26 -1.97 51.41 2.06
CA LEU A 26 -3.10 50.64 2.59
C LEU A 26 -3.56 49.55 1.62
N LEU A 27 -3.46 49.75 0.30
CA LEU A 27 -3.77 48.74 -0.70
C LEU A 27 -2.76 47.57 -0.68
N PHE A 28 -1.49 47.84 -0.39
CA PHE A 28 -0.45 46.78 -0.21
C PHE A 28 -0.69 45.94 1.04
N LEU A 29 -1.24 46.52 2.11
CA LEU A 29 -1.57 45.81 3.34
C LEU A 29 -2.83 44.96 3.24
N ALA A 30 -3.68 45.17 2.23
CA ALA A 30 -4.88 44.40 1.97
C ALA A 30 -4.64 43.19 1.07
N SER A 31 -3.40 42.91 0.68
CA SER A 31 -3.02 41.65 0.01
C SER A 31 -3.10 40.51 1.01
N CYS A 32 -4.30 40.04 1.28
CA CYS A 32 -4.54 38.81 2.03
C CYS A 32 -4.05 37.66 1.19
N ASP A 33 -2.93 37.06 1.56
CA ASP A 33 -2.54 35.73 1.12
C ASP A 33 -3.66 34.77 1.51
N ARG A 34 -4.43 34.33 0.52
CA ARG A 34 -5.29 33.17 0.71
C ARG A 34 -4.37 31.98 0.88
N GLU A 35 -4.26 31.46 2.08
CA GLU A 35 -3.66 30.15 2.29
C GLU A 35 -4.31 29.17 1.31
N TYR A 36 -3.55 28.78 0.30
CA TYR A 36 -3.93 27.70 -0.60
C TYR A 36 -3.83 26.41 0.19
N LEU A 37 -4.95 25.96 0.76
CA LEU A 37 -5.10 24.60 1.25
C LEU A 37 -5.16 23.70 0.01
N PRO A 38 -4.11 22.88 -0.25
CA PRO A 38 -4.17 21.93 -1.34
C PRO A 38 -5.39 21.03 -1.09
N LYS A 39 -6.29 20.95 -2.08
CA LYS A 39 -7.41 20.02 -2.02
C LYS A 39 -6.84 18.64 -1.79
N PRO A 40 -7.36 17.86 -0.81
CA PRO A 40 -6.94 16.47 -0.66
C PRO A 40 -7.07 15.79 -2.02
N LEU A 41 -6.00 15.09 -2.43
CA LEU A 41 -6.00 14.29 -3.65
C LEU A 41 -7.20 13.35 -3.55
N GLY A 42 -8.16 13.49 -4.46
CA GLY A 42 -9.31 12.62 -4.49
C GLY A 42 -8.84 11.19 -4.71
N TYR A 43 -9.29 10.27 -3.87
CA TYR A 43 -9.05 8.85 -4.09
C TYR A 43 -9.61 8.47 -5.47
N ASN A 44 -8.85 7.69 -6.26
CA ASN A 44 -9.42 7.02 -7.41
C ASN A 44 -10.62 6.21 -6.92
N ARG A 45 -11.79 6.41 -7.53
CA ARG A 45 -12.99 5.62 -7.22
C ARG A 45 -12.72 4.18 -7.67
N LEU A 46 -12.19 3.38 -6.75
CA LEU A 46 -12.03 1.93 -6.96
C LEU A 46 -13.37 1.27 -6.65
N GLU A 47 -13.92 0.58 -7.63
CA GLU A 47 -15.06 -0.29 -7.42
C GLU A 47 -14.55 -1.60 -6.81
N LEU A 48 -14.65 -1.71 -5.49
CA LEU A 48 -14.27 -2.91 -4.76
C LEU A 48 -15.45 -3.89 -4.80
N PRO A 49 -15.29 -5.11 -5.36
CA PRO A 49 -16.34 -6.10 -5.39
C PRO A 49 -16.66 -6.62 -3.99
N VAL A 50 -17.81 -7.23 -3.83
CA VAL A 50 -18.17 -7.93 -2.57
C VAL A 50 -17.25 -9.14 -2.40
N HIS A 51 -16.80 -9.39 -1.14
CA HIS A 51 -16.01 -10.57 -0.83
C HIS A 51 -16.82 -11.83 -1.07
N ASP A 52 -16.44 -12.62 -2.05
CA ASP A 52 -17.02 -13.92 -2.42
C ASP A 52 -15.89 -14.85 -2.86
N TYR A 53 -15.89 -16.09 -2.39
CA TYR A 53 -14.74 -16.97 -2.48
C TYR A 53 -15.05 -18.28 -3.19
N ARG A 54 -13.97 -18.93 -3.67
CA ARG A 54 -13.97 -20.28 -4.26
C ARG A 54 -12.69 -21.00 -3.92
N GLY A 55 -12.72 -22.31 -3.85
CA GLY A 55 -11.54 -23.14 -3.61
C GLY A 55 -10.56 -23.19 -4.79
N LEU A 56 -9.30 -23.48 -4.48
CA LEU A 56 -8.29 -23.80 -5.48
C LEU A 56 -8.58 -25.16 -6.15
N PRO A 57 -8.07 -25.39 -7.38
CA PRO A 57 -8.06 -26.71 -8.00
C PRO A 57 -7.20 -27.71 -7.20
N ASP A 58 -7.63 -28.99 -7.13
CA ASP A 58 -6.96 -30.07 -6.37
C ASP A 58 -5.63 -30.56 -6.98
N THR A 59 -4.91 -29.69 -7.67
CA THR A 59 -3.64 -30.04 -8.36
C THR A 59 -2.40 -29.54 -7.60
N LEU A 60 -2.60 -28.86 -6.49
CA LEU A 60 -1.54 -28.24 -5.70
C LEU A 60 -1.35 -28.99 -4.37
N PRO A 61 -0.12 -28.96 -3.76
CA PRO A 61 0.14 -29.56 -2.45
C PRO A 61 -0.50 -28.81 -1.29
N TYR A 62 -1.28 -27.80 -1.58
CA TYR A 62 -2.05 -27.00 -0.65
C TYR A 62 -3.38 -26.60 -1.28
N THR A 63 -4.35 -26.25 -0.48
CA THR A 63 -5.61 -25.64 -0.90
C THR A 63 -5.97 -24.48 0.01
N PHE A 64 -6.76 -23.56 -0.49
CA PHE A 64 -7.39 -22.47 0.22
C PHE A 64 -8.51 -21.87 -0.63
N GLU A 65 -9.29 -20.98 -0.03
CA GLU A 65 -10.29 -20.22 -0.76
C GLU A 65 -9.74 -18.85 -1.18
N TYR A 66 -10.01 -18.43 -2.42
CA TYR A 66 -9.64 -17.14 -2.97
C TYR A 66 -10.82 -16.46 -3.66
N SER A 67 -10.71 -15.15 -3.89
CA SER A 67 -11.82 -14.36 -4.44
C SER A 67 -12.27 -14.85 -5.81
N LYS A 68 -13.59 -14.97 -6.01
CA LYS A 68 -14.18 -15.27 -7.33
C LYS A 68 -13.94 -14.17 -8.36
N HIS A 69 -13.64 -12.94 -7.90
CA HIS A 69 -13.33 -11.79 -8.75
C HIS A 69 -11.86 -11.76 -9.18
N ALA A 70 -11.05 -12.71 -8.70
CA ALA A 70 -9.66 -12.86 -9.08
C ALA A 70 -9.48 -13.96 -10.13
N THR A 71 -8.41 -13.85 -10.90
CA THR A 71 -7.96 -14.83 -11.89
C THR A 71 -6.73 -15.54 -11.37
N LEU A 72 -6.78 -16.88 -11.38
CA LEU A 72 -5.62 -17.70 -11.02
C LEU A 72 -4.70 -17.80 -12.24
N LEU A 73 -3.46 -17.35 -12.08
CA LEU A 73 -2.42 -17.42 -13.09
C LEU A 73 -1.29 -18.34 -12.62
N ARG A 74 -0.58 -18.96 -13.55
CA ARG A 74 0.69 -19.61 -13.24
C ARG A 74 1.76 -18.52 -13.14
N ASP A 75 2.64 -18.62 -12.15
CA ASP A 75 3.81 -17.75 -12.10
C ASP A 75 4.65 -17.93 -13.37
N THR A 76 4.93 -16.82 -14.07
CA THR A 76 5.72 -16.80 -15.32
C THR A 76 7.13 -16.29 -15.10
N SER A 77 7.55 -16.04 -13.86
CA SER A 77 8.89 -15.57 -13.53
C SER A 77 9.96 -16.58 -13.98
N SER A 78 11.19 -16.10 -14.20
CA SER A 78 12.33 -16.95 -14.60
C SER A 78 12.76 -17.94 -13.51
N ILE A 79 12.40 -17.64 -12.26
CA ILE A 79 12.75 -18.45 -11.07
C ILE A 79 11.58 -19.32 -10.57
N ARG A 80 10.49 -19.38 -11.35
CA ARG A 80 9.28 -20.11 -10.96
C ARG A 80 9.56 -21.58 -10.62
N GLU A 81 8.83 -22.06 -9.64
CA GLU A 81 8.76 -23.47 -9.31
C GLU A 81 7.35 -24.04 -9.62
N ARG A 82 7.24 -25.38 -9.64
CA ARG A 82 6.04 -26.09 -10.13
C ARG A 82 4.73 -25.66 -9.47
N TYR A 83 4.76 -25.28 -8.20
CA TYR A 83 3.57 -25.01 -7.39
C TYR A 83 3.42 -23.54 -7.01
N TRP A 84 4.12 -22.62 -7.71
CA TRP A 84 3.96 -21.21 -7.56
C TRP A 84 2.81 -20.70 -8.41
N ILE A 85 1.95 -19.87 -7.81
CA ILE A 85 0.77 -19.30 -8.46
C ILE A 85 0.70 -17.81 -8.18
N GLU A 86 -0.04 -17.12 -9.02
CA GLU A 86 -0.37 -15.71 -8.90
C GLU A 86 -1.90 -15.56 -8.92
N ILE A 87 -2.45 -14.82 -7.96
CA ILE A 87 -3.87 -14.51 -7.87
C ILE A 87 -4.03 -13.05 -8.28
N TYR A 88 -4.48 -12.81 -9.51
CA TYR A 88 -4.60 -11.49 -10.10
C TYR A 88 -6.00 -10.92 -9.92
N TYR A 89 -6.08 -9.67 -9.44
CA TYR A 89 -7.32 -8.90 -9.24
C TYR A 89 -7.43 -7.80 -10.30
N PRO A 90 -8.15 -8.01 -11.41
CA PRO A 90 -8.21 -7.07 -12.54
C PRO A 90 -8.75 -5.69 -12.16
N SER A 91 -9.81 -5.64 -11.32
CA SER A 91 -10.46 -4.39 -10.90
C SER A 91 -9.56 -3.49 -10.05
N ILE A 92 -8.65 -4.09 -9.29
CA ILE A 92 -7.75 -3.41 -8.35
C ILE A 92 -6.34 -3.27 -8.93
N LYS A 93 -6.02 -4.01 -10.00
CA LYS A 93 -4.68 -4.13 -10.60
C LYS A 93 -3.63 -4.54 -9.58
N SER A 94 -3.96 -5.56 -8.78
CA SER A 94 -3.10 -6.12 -7.75
C SER A 94 -2.93 -7.60 -7.93
N ASN A 95 -1.83 -8.14 -7.41
CA ASN A 95 -1.50 -9.56 -7.45
C ASN A 95 -1.14 -10.04 -6.06
N ILE A 96 -1.57 -11.27 -5.72
CA ILE A 96 -1.02 -12.02 -4.61
C ILE A 96 -0.12 -13.10 -5.20
N HIS A 97 1.17 -13.03 -4.93
CA HIS A 97 2.12 -14.07 -5.32
C HIS A 97 2.19 -15.10 -4.21
N ILE A 98 1.92 -16.35 -4.54
CA ILE A 98 2.02 -17.50 -3.65
C ILE A 98 3.21 -18.34 -4.09
N THR A 99 4.18 -18.47 -3.20
CA THR A 99 5.36 -19.32 -3.39
C THR A 99 5.30 -20.50 -2.43
N TYR A 100 5.51 -21.69 -2.94
CA TYR A 100 5.51 -22.93 -2.16
C TYR A 100 6.87 -23.62 -2.26
N LYS A 101 7.34 -24.14 -1.13
CA LYS A 101 8.57 -24.90 -1.00
C LYS A 101 8.33 -26.17 -0.20
N ARG A 102 8.91 -27.28 -0.66
CA ARG A 102 8.83 -28.54 0.07
C ARG A 102 10.03 -28.68 1.00
N LEU A 103 9.79 -28.93 2.28
CA LEU A 103 10.83 -29.02 3.31
C LEU A 103 11.47 -30.41 3.39
N ARG A 104 10.73 -31.49 3.11
CA ARG A 104 11.20 -32.88 3.15
C ARG A 104 11.82 -33.25 4.50
N HIS A 105 11.19 -32.85 5.62
CA HIS A 105 11.69 -33.03 6.98
C HIS A 105 13.10 -32.46 7.22
N ASN A 106 13.48 -31.40 6.52
CA ASN A 106 14.82 -30.80 6.60
C ASN A 106 14.75 -29.44 7.32
N GLU A 107 15.16 -29.44 8.59
CA GLU A 107 15.19 -28.22 9.43
C GLU A 107 16.11 -27.12 8.86
N LYS A 108 17.15 -27.50 8.14
CA LYS A 108 18.03 -26.53 7.47
C LYS A 108 17.28 -25.75 6.37
N LEU A 109 16.46 -26.46 5.56
CA LEU A 109 15.64 -25.81 4.54
C LEU A 109 14.59 -24.92 5.18
N LEU A 110 13.96 -25.34 6.28
CA LEU A 110 13.03 -24.50 7.02
C LEU A 110 13.69 -23.20 7.46
N LYS A 111 14.86 -23.29 8.09
CA LYS A 111 15.62 -22.10 8.51
C LYS A 111 15.97 -21.22 7.33
N GLU A 112 16.49 -21.78 6.24
CA GLU A 112 16.85 -21.06 5.02
C GLU A 112 15.64 -20.30 4.44
N PHE A 113 14.49 -20.95 4.30
CA PHE A 113 13.29 -20.30 3.74
C PHE A 113 12.68 -19.25 4.67
N MET A 114 12.79 -19.44 5.99
CA MET A 114 12.40 -18.41 6.95
C MET A 114 13.33 -17.19 6.87
N ASP A 115 14.64 -17.41 6.82
CA ASP A 115 15.64 -16.35 6.68
C ASP A 115 15.47 -15.59 5.35
N ASP A 116 15.18 -16.31 4.26
CA ASP A 116 14.86 -15.70 2.95
C ASP A 116 13.59 -14.87 3.01
N ALA A 117 12.52 -15.35 3.61
CA ALA A 117 11.27 -14.62 3.75
C ALA A 117 11.48 -13.34 4.57
N TYR A 118 12.21 -13.43 5.68
CA TYR A 118 12.58 -12.27 6.50
C TYR A 118 13.41 -11.27 5.70
N THR A 119 14.43 -11.75 4.96
CA THR A 119 15.27 -10.88 4.13
C THR A 119 14.49 -10.17 3.04
N LEU A 120 13.54 -10.85 2.40
CA LEU A 120 12.66 -10.25 1.39
C LEU A 120 11.77 -9.17 1.99
N THR A 121 11.23 -9.38 3.20
CA THR A 121 10.46 -8.37 3.94
C THR A 121 11.35 -7.19 4.33
N ALA A 122 12.53 -7.46 4.87
CA ALA A 122 13.49 -6.44 5.31
C ALA A 122 14.00 -5.54 4.17
N LYS A 123 14.08 -6.02 2.94
CA LYS A 123 14.42 -5.18 1.76
C LYS A 123 13.49 -4.00 1.55
N HIS A 124 12.27 -4.06 2.07
CA HIS A 124 11.31 -2.97 2.00
C HIS A 124 11.51 -1.89 3.08
N GLN A 125 12.37 -2.14 4.11
CA GLN A 125 12.64 -1.20 5.20
C GLN A 125 13.13 0.18 4.72
N ILE A 126 13.78 0.26 3.57
CA ILE A 126 14.30 1.53 3.02
C ILE A 126 13.15 2.52 2.72
N LYS A 127 11.96 2.02 2.41
CA LYS A 127 10.76 2.80 2.06
C LYS A 127 9.61 2.64 3.05
N ALA A 128 9.71 1.68 3.96
CA ALA A 128 8.76 1.50 5.03
C ALA A 128 9.10 2.42 6.20
N TYR A 129 8.11 3.10 6.77
CA TYR A 129 8.27 3.81 8.03
C TYR A 129 7.80 2.98 9.22
N ALA A 130 7.06 1.89 8.99
CA ALA A 130 6.74 0.87 9.99
C ALA A 130 6.64 -0.52 9.34
N ILE A 131 7.08 -1.54 10.07
CA ILE A 131 6.86 -2.96 9.77
C ILE A 131 6.36 -3.61 11.05
N ASN A 132 5.12 -4.11 10.99
CA ASN A 132 4.49 -4.83 12.09
C ASN A 132 4.46 -6.32 11.75
N GLU A 133 5.15 -7.13 12.54
CA GLU A 133 5.11 -8.59 12.43
C GLU A 133 4.26 -9.17 13.55
N VAL A 134 3.31 -10.03 13.18
CA VAL A 134 2.40 -10.70 14.10
C VAL A 134 2.41 -12.20 13.83
N ILE A 135 2.56 -12.99 14.87
CA ILE A 135 2.33 -14.44 14.82
C ILE A 135 0.89 -14.71 15.23
N THR A 136 0.13 -15.37 14.38
CA THR A 136 -1.27 -15.71 14.63
C THR A 136 -1.49 -17.20 14.43
N VAL A 137 -2.55 -17.71 15.08
CA VAL A 137 -3.01 -19.10 14.90
C VAL A 137 -4.35 -19.07 14.17
N THR A 138 -4.45 -19.79 13.06
CA THR A 138 -5.67 -19.90 12.27
C THR A 138 -6.74 -20.70 12.99
N PRO A 139 -8.02 -20.62 12.58
CA PRO A 139 -9.09 -21.47 13.13
C PRO A 139 -8.81 -22.97 13.00
N SER A 140 -8.03 -23.38 11.97
CA SER A 140 -7.58 -24.77 11.79
C SER A 140 -6.32 -25.16 12.57
N GLY A 141 -5.85 -24.27 13.49
CA GLY A 141 -4.71 -24.53 14.36
C GLY A 141 -3.33 -24.36 13.69
N LYS A 142 -3.24 -23.79 12.51
CA LYS A 142 -1.99 -23.53 11.82
C LYS A 142 -1.40 -22.18 12.23
N THR A 143 -0.09 -22.11 12.32
CA THR A 143 0.61 -20.85 12.64
C THR A 143 0.94 -20.10 11.35
N ALA A 144 0.62 -18.80 11.33
CA ALA A 144 1.02 -17.86 10.31
C ALA A 144 1.84 -16.72 10.91
N VAL A 145 2.91 -16.32 10.23
CA VAL A 145 3.64 -15.08 10.48
C VAL A 145 3.17 -14.07 9.45
N ILE A 146 2.64 -12.95 9.89
CA ILE A 146 2.09 -11.88 9.05
C ILE A 146 2.97 -10.65 9.21
N ALA A 147 3.40 -10.05 8.11
CA ALA A 147 4.11 -8.78 8.08
C ALA A 147 3.26 -7.72 7.35
N GLU A 148 2.89 -6.68 8.08
CA GLU A 148 2.25 -5.49 7.55
C GLU A 148 3.28 -4.36 7.43
N LEU A 149 3.38 -3.79 6.23
CA LEU A 149 4.36 -2.76 5.91
C LEU A 149 3.63 -1.46 5.57
N GLU A 150 3.96 -0.41 6.30
CA GLU A 150 3.45 0.94 6.07
C GLU A 150 4.51 1.80 5.38
N GLY A 151 4.09 2.65 4.44
CA GLY A 151 4.99 3.47 3.66
C GLY A 151 4.83 3.26 2.15
N GLU A 152 5.67 3.91 1.36
CA GLU A 152 5.68 3.75 -0.11
C GLU A 152 6.39 2.45 -0.53
N VAL A 153 5.92 1.33 -0.01
CA VAL A 153 6.49 0.01 -0.26
C VAL A 153 5.77 -0.73 -1.39
N PRO A 154 6.48 -1.57 -2.17
CA PRO A 154 5.86 -2.35 -3.24
C PRO A 154 4.90 -3.43 -2.73
N SER A 155 5.09 -3.90 -1.49
CA SER A 155 4.29 -4.96 -0.87
C SER A 155 3.90 -4.54 0.55
N GLN A 156 2.62 -4.28 0.77
CA GLN A 156 2.09 -3.79 2.04
C GLN A 156 1.68 -4.92 2.99
N PHE A 157 1.48 -6.13 2.48
CA PHE A 157 1.07 -7.28 3.28
C PHE A 157 1.76 -8.54 2.78
N GLN A 158 2.37 -9.28 3.69
CA GLN A 158 3.03 -10.55 3.42
C GLN A 158 2.71 -11.54 4.54
N PHE A 159 2.74 -12.83 4.22
CA PHE A 159 2.62 -13.86 5.24
C PHE A 159 3.47 -15.08 4.91
N THR A 160 3.82 -15.85 5.92
CA THR A 160 4.43 -17.19 5.79
C THR A 160 3.66 -18.17 6.64
N MET A 161 3.48 -19.39 6.13
CA MET A 161 2.86 -20.50 6.84
C MET A 161 3.68 -21.77 6.60
N THR A 162 3.80 -22.60 7.64
CA THR A 162 4.53 -23.88 7.55
C THR A 162 3.97 -24.86 8.56
N ASP A 163 4.07 -26.15 8.24
CA ASP A 163 3.90 -27.25 9.20
C ASP A 163 5.21 -27.70 9.84
N SER A 164 6.31 -26.98 9.55
CA SER A 164 7.67 -27.23 10.03
C SER A 164 8.30 -28.52 9.55
N THR A 165 7.60 -29.36 8.78
CA THR A 165 8.05 -30.70 8.38
C THR A 165 8.09 -30.88 6.85
N GLU A 166 7.00 -30.63 6.17
CA GLU A 166 6.88 -30.86 4.72
C GLU A 166 6.63 -29.60 3.92
N ASN A 167 5.90 -28.65 4.48
CA ASN A 167 5.32 -27.56 3.72
C ASN A 167 5.77 -26.19 4.22
N PHE A 168 6.17 -25.33 3.29
CA PHE A 168 6.42 -23.91 3.51
C PHE A 168 5.74 -23.12 2.39
N LEU A 169 4.94 -22.13 2.77
CA LEU A 169 4.22 -21.27 1.84
C LEU A 169 4.41 -19.81 2.25
N ARG A 170 4.68 -18.95 1.27
CA ARG A 170 4.73 -17.51 1.44
C ARG A 170 3.75 -16.84 0.48
N GLY A 171 2.99 -15.87 0.97
CA GLY A 171 2.14 -14.98 0.19
C GLY A 171 2.62 -13.54 0.29
N ALA A 172 2.58 -12.80 -0.82
CA ALA A 172 2.94 -11.39 -0.84
C ALA A 172 2.03 -10.61 -1.79
N LEU A 173 1.50 -9.48 -1.32
CA LEU A 173 0.64 -8.58 -2.07
C LEU A 173 1.47 -7.56 -2.84
N TYR A 174 1.14 -7.37 -4.13
CA TYR A 174 1.75 -6.35 -4.99
C TYR A 174 0.68 -5.57 -5.75
N PHE A 175 0.87 -4.27 -5.89
CA PHE A 175 0.05 -3.42 -6.76
C PHE A 175 0.83 -3.04 -8.03
N ASN A 176 0.20 -3.18 -9.20
CA ASN A 176 0.79 -2.85 -10.50
C ASN A 176 0.74 -1.35 -10.83
N THR A 177 0.59 -0.50 -9.82
CA THR A 177 0.55 0.97 -9.97
C THR A 177 1.69 1.60 -9.20
N LYS A 178 2.05 2.83 -9.57
CA LYS A 178 2.97 3.63 -8.75
C LYS A 178 2.38 3.76 -7.35
N VAL A 179 3.16 3.38 -6.36
CA VAL A 179 2.74 3.34 -4.97
C VAL A 179 2.45 4.77 -4.49
N GLN A 180 1.17 5.08 -4.37
CA GLN A 180 0.66 6.24 -3.62
C GLN A 180 -0.29 5.65 -2.57
N ASN A 181 0.26 5.22 -1.45
CA ASN A 181 -0.46 4.43 -0.45
C ASN A 181 -1.74 5.10 0.03
N ASP A 182 -1.75 6.43 0.19
CA ASP A 182 -2.95 7.16 0.61
C ASP A 182 -4.12 6.98 -0.36
N SER A 183 -3.84 6.93 -1.66
CA SER A 183 -4.88 6.72 -2.67
C SER A 183 -5.30 5.26 -2.82
N LEU A 184 -4.44 4.32 -2.39
CA LEU A 184 -4.67 2.87 -2.44
C LEU A 184 -5.20 2.29 -1.12
N ALA A 185 -5.29 3.09 -0.04
CA ALA A 185 -5.69 2.60 1.28
C ALA A 185 -6.96 1.71 1.27
N PRO A 186 -8.06 2.07 0.59
CA PRO A 186 -9.24 1.19 0.53
C PRO A 186 -8.96 -0.15 -0.18
N ALA A 187 -8.11 -0.13 -1.22
CA ALA A 187 -7.73 -1.35 -1.94
C ALA A 187 -6.79 -2.23 -1.10
N ILE A 188 -5.87 -1.62 -0.37
CA ILE A 188 -4.98 -2.33 0.56
C ILE A 188 -5.81 -3.04 1.62
N GLU A 189 -6.76 -2.37 2.26
CA GLU A 189 -7.63 -2.97 3.28
C GLU A 189 -8.54 -4.08 2.70
N TYR A 190 -9.05 -3.90 1.49
CA TYR A 190 -9.79 -4.94 0.79
C TYR A 190 -8.92 -6.19 0.58
N MET A 191 -7.71 -6.01 0.06
CA MET A 191 -6.77 -7.09 -0.21
C MET A 191 -6.27 -7.77 1.07
N LYS A 192 -6.07 -7.03 2.16
CA LYS A 192 -5.74 -7.61 3.48
C LYS A 192 -6.81 -8.60 3.94
N ARG A 193 -8.09 -8.26 3.78
CA ARG A 193 -9.19 -9.18 4.13
C ARG A 193 -9.15 -10.46 3.31
N ASP A 194 -8.92 -10.35 2.00
CA ASP A 194 -8.82 -11.51 1.13
C ASP A 194 -7.60 -12.38 1.48
N MET A 195 -6.46 -11.76 1.79
CA MET A 195 -5.28 -12.50 2.23
C MET A 195 -5.49 -13.16 3.60
N MET A 196 -6.17 -12.50 4.53
CA MET A 196 -6.56 -13.13 5.81
C MET A 196 -7.51 -14.31 5.61
N HIS A 197 -8.40 -14.23 4.60
CA HIS A 197 -9.27 -15.36 4.24
C HIS A 197 -8.44 -16.54 3.69
N ILE A 198 -7.47 -16.28 2.81
CA ILE A 198 -6.49 -17.28 2.33
C ILE A 198 -5.78 -17.95 3.51
N ILE A 199 -5.23 -17.17 4.45
CA ILE A 199 -4.54 -17.66 5.64
C ILE A 199 -5.45 -18.56 6.47
N ASN A 200 -6.69 -18.14 6.71
CA ASN A 200 -7.65 -18.84 7.57
C ASN A 200 -8.20 -20.13 6.95
N THR A 201 -8.19 -20.23 5.62
CA THR A 201 -8.73 -21.39 4.87
C THR A 201 -7.65 -22.30 4.31
N LEU A 202 -6.35 -21.98 4.55
CA LEU A 202 -5.26 -22.79 4.03
C LEU A 202 -5.21 -24.16 4.68
N GLU A 203 -5.17 -25.18 3.84
CA GLU A 203 -4.97 -26.58 4.21
C GLU A 203 -3.83 -27.20 3.38
N TRP A 204 -3.06 -28.11 4.01
CA TRP A 204 -2.06 -28.89 3.30
C TRP A 204 -2.72 -30.15 2.70
N ASN A 205 -2.50 -30.36 1.41
CA ASN A 205 -2.93 -31.58 0.76
C ASN A 205 -1.90 -32.66 1.04
N SER A 206 -2.35 -33.84 1.45
CA SER A 206 -1.48 -35.00 1.56
C SER A 206 -0.81 -35.27 0.21
N PRO A 207 0.52 -35.56 0.19
CA PRO A 207 1.14 -35.99 -1.06
C PRO A 207 0.47 -37.28 -1.54
N GLY A 208 -0.18 -37.21 -2.72
CA GLY A 208 -0.68 -38.40 -3.40
C GLY A 208 0.49 -39.23 -3.95
#